data_62d4d14584dbfe3bb69dc74db8449fc9
#
_entry.id   62d4d14584dbfe3bb69dc74db8449fc9
#
_cell.length_a   1.000
_cell.length_b   1.000
_cell.length_c   1.000
_cell.angle_alpha   90.00
_cell.angle_beta   90.00
_cell.angle_gamma   90.00
#
_symmetry.space_group_name_H-M   'P 1'
#
loop_
_entity.id
_entity.type
_entity.pdbx_description
1 polymer ?
#
loop_
_entity_poly.entity_id
_entity_poly.type
_entity_poly.pdbx_seq_one_letter_code
_entity_poly.pdbx_strand_id
1 'polypeptide(L)'
;GNSGGALVSLKGDLIGINTAIIAPSGGNVGIGFAIPVNMAKASMDQILKTGEVKRGQLGISIQDITPELRQAFSLKNGQQGVLVTGVAENSQAEEAGLKAGDVITAIDGRPTSSGGQLRSQIGIKEVGDKVKVSLIREGKIKKIIVGIGEQQISSVDGKMPPLLEGITLEKSPKSSGLIVADLQPNSPAAYTGLRPGDLIVGVNRKRVQDLSDFYDAIKLSERSILLQISRNGRPMYLVVR
;
A
#
# COMPACT_ATOMS: atom_id res chain seq x y z
N GLY A 1 2.09 11.32 26.40
CA GLY A 1 1.81 11.24 24.95
C GLY A 1 0.37 11.60 24.68
N ASN A 2 0.12 12.25 23.52
CA ASN A 2 -1.21 12.69 23.11
C ASN A 2 -1.86 11.74 22.09
N SER A 3 -1.30 10.56 21.87
CA SER A 3 -1.86 9.54 20.94
C SER A 3 -3.26 9.13 21.38
N GLY A 4 -4.21 9.11 20.44
CA GLY A 4 -5.63 8.88 20.69
C GLY A 4 -6.40 10.13 21.12
N GLY A 5 -5.70 11.23 21.44
CA GLY A 5 -6.34 12.50 21.80
C GLY A 5 -6.88 13.26 20.59
N ALA A 6 -7.85 14.14 20.84
CA ALA A 6 -8.47 14.95 19.82
C ALA A 6 -7.52 16.06 19.29
N LEU A 7 -7.49 16.26 17.98
CA LEU A 7 -6.99 17.46 17.35
C LEU A 7 -8.20 18.34 17.00
N VAL A 8 -8.29 19.52 17.62
CA VAL A 8 -9.44 20.39 17.46
C VAL A 8 -9.07 21.72 16.78
N SER A 9 -10.00 22.28 16.03
CA SER A 9 -9.88 23.62 15.45
C SER A 9 -10.05 24.70 16.53
N LEU A 10 -9.71 25.96 16.20
CA LEU A 10 -9.98 27.11 17.09
C LEU A 10 -11.48 27.34 17.34
N LYS A 11 -12.36 26.72 16.57
CA LYS A 11 -13.81 26.76 16.75
C LYS A 11 -14.35 25.61 17.60
N GLY A 12 -13.46 24.71 18.06
CA GLY A 12 -13.84 23.53 18.84
C GLY A 12 -14.22 22.31 18.01
N ASP A 13 -14.12 22.37 16.65
CA ASP A 13 -14.44 21.22 15.80
C ASP A 13 -13.35 20.16 15.89
N LEU A 14 -13.72 18.90 16.00
CA LEU A 14 -12.79 17.79 15.86
C LEU A 14 -12.34 17.65 14.40
N ILE A 15 -11.05 17.83 14.15
CA ILE A 15 -10.46 17.78 12.82
C ILE A 15 -9.58 16.54 12.61
N GLY A 16 -9.13 15.88 13.69
CA GLY A 16 -8.33 14.69 13.61
C GLY A 16 -8.13 14.00 14.96
N ILE A 17 -7.48 12.84 14.92
CA ILE A 17 -7.07 12.05 16.08
C ILE A 17 -5.56 11.90 16.03
N ASN A 18 -4.86 12.37 17.08
CA ASN A 18 -3.40 12.28 17.16
C ASN A 18 -2.95 10.82 17.18
N THR A 19 -1.92 10.48 16.38
CA THR A 19 -1.48 9.09 16.25
C THR A 19 -0.01 8.90 16.52
N ALA A 20 0.87 9.68 15.92
CA ALA A 20 2.29 9.47 15.96
C ALA A 20 3.07 10.79 15.93
N ILE A 21 4.31 10.73 16.39
CA ILE A 21 5.31 11.81 16.23
C ILE A 21 6.54 11.24 15.52
N ILE A 22 7.24 12.07 14.76
CA ILE A 22 8.59 11.73 14.31
C ILE A 22 9.54 12.04 15.49
N ALA A 23 10.20 11.01 15.98
CA ALA A 23 11.14 11.12 17.09
C ALA A 23 12.44 10.32 16.81
N PRO A 24 13.27 10.75 15.85
CA PRO A 24 14.60 10.17 15.67
C PRO A 24 15.38 10.34 16.98
N SER A 25 15.93 9.27 17.49
CA SER A 25 16.74 9.27 18.75
C SER A 25 15.94 9.57 20.03
N GLY A 26 14.62 9.35 20.05
CA GLY A 26 13.77 9.51 21.24
C GLY A 26 13.41 10.95 21.63
N GLY A 27 13.84 11.95 20.86
CA GLY A 27 13.49 13.36 21.06
C GLY A 27 12.35 13.81 20.13
N ASN A 28 11.45 14.66 20.62
CA ASN A 28 10.41 15.26 19.79
C ASN A 28 11.03 16.33 18.87
N VAL A 29 10.95 16.13 17.55
CA VAL A 29 11.45 17.11 16.55
C VAL A 29 10.37 18.09 16.09
N GLY A 30 9.23 18.18 16.80
CA GLY A 30 8.16 19.13 16.51
C GLY A 30 7.23 18.71 15.39
N ILE A 31 7.30 17.46 14.90
CA ILE A 31 6.40 16.95 13.84
C ILE A 31 5.51 15.87 14.45
N GLY A 32 4.19 16.10 14.37
CA GLY A 32 3.17 15.14 14.75
C GLY A 32 2.22 14.81 13.60
N PHE A 33 1.60 13.64 13.68
CA PHE A 33 0.61 13.17 12.72
C PHE A 33 -0.73 12.94 13.41
N ALA A 34 -1.79 13.25 12.69
CA ALA A 34 -3.15 12.95 13.10
C ALA A 34 -3.90 12.29 11.93
N ILE A 35 -4.78 11.34 12.24
CA ILE A 35 -5.73 10.79 11.27
C ILE A 35 -6.85 11.83 11.09
N PRO A 36 -7.17 12.28 9.87
CA PRO A 36 -8.30 13.16 9.63
C PRO A 36 -9.61 12.56 10.15
N VAL A 37 -10.48 13.37 10.77
CA VAL A 37 -11.71 12.90 11.42
C VAL A 37 -12.64 12.15 10.47
N ASN A 38 -12.72 12.54 9.20
CA ASN A 38 -13.53 11.86 8.19
C ASN A 38 -13.04 10.43 7.92
N MET A 39 -11.72 10.18 7.96
CA MET A 39 -11.15 8.83 7.85
C MET A 39 -11.43 8.00 9.10
N ALA A 40 -11.27 8.60 10.28
CA ALA A 40 -11.59 7.93 11.54
C ALA A 40 -13.07 7.53 11.60
N LYS A 41 -13.96 8.46 11.19
CA LYS A 41 -15.40 8.22 11.11
C LYS A 41 -15.74 7.09 10.13
N ALA A 42 -15.16 7.08 8.92
CA ALA A 42 -15.39 6.02 7.94
C ALA A 42 -14.97 4.64 8.48
N SER A 43 -13.83 4.55 9.17
CA SER A 43 -13.39 3.31 9.82
C SER A 43 -14.33 2.89 10.96
N MET A 44 -14.77 3.83 11.78
CA MET A 44 -15.73 3.58 12.84
C MET A 44 -17.06 3.04 12.30
N ASP A 45 -17.60 3.68 11.26
CA ASP A 45 -18.87 3.29 10.64
C ASP A 45 -18.78 1.86 10.06
N GLN A 46 -17.63 1.49 9.46
CA GLN A 46 -17.40 0.11 9.01
C GLN A 46 -17.35 -0.89 10.16
N ILE A 47 -16.60 -0.60 11.23
CA ILE A 47 -16.52 -1.47 12.41
C ILE A 47 -17.91 -1.70 13.02
N LEU A 48 -18.73 -0.65 13.13
CA LEU A 48 -20.09 -0.75 13.67
C LEU A 48 -21.01 -1.58 12.76
N LYS A 49 -20.82 -1.52 11.43
CA LYS A 49 -21.62 -2.27 10.46
C LYS A 49 -21.20 -3.74 10.32
N THR A 50 -19.90 -4.00 10.25
CA THR A 50 -19.36 -5.29 9.78
C THR A 50 -18.38 -5.94 10.77
N GLY A 51 -17.98 -5.23 11.83
CA GLY A 51 -17.00 -5.70 12.80
C GLY A 51 -15.54 -5.51 12.37
N GLU A 52 -15.29 -5.10 11.13
CA GLU A 52 -13.94 -4.97 10.56
C GLU A 52 -13.82 -3.75 9.64
N VAL A 53 -12.58 -3.31 9.37
CA VAL A 53 -12.30 -2.25 8.40
C VAL A 53 -11.74 -2.87 7.12
N LYS A 54 -12.52 -2.83 6.04
CA LYS A 54 -12.09 -3.21 4.69
C LYS A 54 -11.67 -1.96 3.94
N ARG A 55 -10.38 -1.88 3.62
CA ARG A 55 -9.87 -0.73 2.85
C ARG A 55 -10.11 -0.93 1.37
N GLY A 56 -10.81 0.02 0.78
CA GLY A 56 -11.00 0.06 -0.65
C GLY A 56 -9.69 0.31 -1.41
N GLN A 57 -9.56 -0.35 -2.58
CA GLN A 57 -8.48 -0.09 -3.53
C GLN A 57 -8.98 -0.10 -4.96
N LEU A 58 -8.21 0.52 -5.86
CA LEU A 58 -8.46 0.47 -7.30
C LEU A 58 -7.75 -0.71 -7.98
N GLY A 59 -6.70 -1.25 -7.36
CA GLY A 59 -5.83 -2.27 -7.97
C GLY A 59 -4.80 -1.66 -8.92
N ILE A 60 -4.19 -0.55 -8.54
CA ILE A 60 -3.15 0.15 -9.33
C ILE A 60 -1.89 0.39 -8.50
N SER A 61 -0.73 0.36 -9.19
CA SER A 61 0.52 0.90 -8.69
C SER A 61 0.66 2.35 -9.15
N ILE A 62 1.15 3.21 -8.27
CA ILE A 62 1.19 4.66 -8.52
C ILE A 62 2.54 5.27 -8.14
N GLN A 63 2.87 6.38 -8.79
CA GLN A 63 4.05 7.18 -8.51
C GLN A 63 3.71 8.68 -8.56
N ASP A 64 4.30 9.45 -7.66
CA ASP A 64 4.19 10.91 -7.70
C ASP A 64 4.94 11.48 -8.92
N ILE A 65 4.40 12.55 -9.50
CA ILE A 65 4.96 13.14 -10.72
C ILE A 65 6.12 14.05 -10.36
N THR A 66 7.32 13.64 -10.77
CA THR A 66 8.52 14.49 -10.72
C THR A 66 8.54 15.49 -11.90
N PRO A 67 9.39 16.53 -11.86
CA PRO A 67 9.56 17.46 -12.99
C PRO A 67 9.90 16.76 -14.31
N GLU A 68 10.74 15.71 -14.27
CA GLU A 68 11.15 14.92 -15.43
C GLU A 68 9.97 14.14 -16.02
N LEU A 69 9.18 13.49 -15.16
CA LEU A 69 7.96 12.77 -15.57
C LEU A 69 6.92 13.72 -16.15
N ARG A 70 6.81 14.93 -15.60
CA ARG A 70 5.90 15.97 -16.14
C ARG A 70 6.24 16.27 -17.61
N GLN A 71 7.51 16.42 -17.92
CA GLN A 71 7.97 16.67 -19.28
C GLN A 71 7.74 15.46 -20.17
N ALA A 72 8.11 14.25 -19.72
CA ALA A 72 7.96 13.01 -20.47
C ALA A 72 6.49 12.69 -20.83
N PHE A 73 5.55 13.00 -19.91
CA PHE A 73 4.12 12.79 -20.13
C PHE A 73 3.40 14.02 -20.71
N SER A 74 4.15 15.02 -21.19
CA SER A 74 3.61 16.25 -21.82
C SER A 74 2.53 16.95 -21.01
N LEU A 75 2.69 16.95 -19.68
CA LEU A 75 1.77 17.62 -18.77
C LEU A 75 2.02 19.14 -18.81
N LYS A 76 0.94 19.93 -18.92
CA LYS A 76 1.02 21.40 -18.91
C LYS A 76 1.57 21.89 -17.56
N ASN A 77 2.21 23.06 -17.58
CA ASN A 77 2.65 23.72 -16.35
C ASN A 77 1.49 23.91 -15.38
N GLY A 78 1.72 23.51 -14.10
CA GLY A 78 0.68 23.59 -13.07
C GLY A 78 -0.27 22.37 -13.02
N GLN A 79 -0.30 21.50 -14.02
CA GLN A 79 -1.06 20.25 -13.93
C GLN A 79 -0.46 19.33 -12.87
N GLN A 80 -1.26 18.97 -11.89
CA GLN A 80 -0.92 18.01 -10.84
C GLN A 80 -1.63 16.69 -11.13
N GLY A 81 -1.10 15.62 -10.57
CA GLY A 81 -1.68 14.30 -10.71
C GLY A 81 -0.79 13.22 -10.17
N VAL A 82 -1.23 11.98 -10.31
CA VAL A 82 -0.52 10.78 -9.88
C VAL A 82 -0.41 9.83 -11.07
N LEU A 83 0.81 9.42 -11.39
CA LEU A 83 1.08 8.50 -12.50
C LEU A 83 0.71 7.07 -12.11
N VAL A 84 -0.08 6.41 -12.93
CA VAL A 84 -0.33 4.96 -12.85
C VAL A 84 0.86 4.25 -13.48
N THR A 85 1.61 3.50 -12.70
CA THR A 85 2.78 2.73 -13.15
C THR A 85 2.44 1.28 -13.48
N GLY A 86 1.31 0.78 -12.98
CA GLY A 86 0.83 -0.56 -13.24
C GLY A 86 -0.64 -0.71 -12.88
N VAL A 87 -1.30 -1.69 -13.49
CA VAL A 87 -2.67 -2.09 -13.19
C VAL A 87 -2.63 -3.59 -12.90
N ALA A 88 -3.23 -3.98 -11.79
CA ALA A 88 -3.27 -5.38 -11.39
C ALA A 88 -4.27 -6.16 -12.26
N GLU A 89 -3.91 -7.37 -12.63
CA GLU A 89 -4.79 -8.29 -13.36
C GLU A 89 -6.06 -8.59 -12.55
N ASN A 90 -7.18 -8.69 -13.23
CA ASN A 90 -8.51 -8.93 -12.64
C ASN A 90 -8.94 -7.89 -11.60
N SER A 91 -8.34 -6.69 -11.64
CA SER A 91 -8.72 -5.58 -10.76
C SER A 91 -9.87 -4.75 -11.31
N GLN A 92 -10.56 -4.02 -10.45
CA GLN A 92 -11.60 -3.06 -10.84
C GLN A 92 -11.05 -1.95 -11.74
N ALA A 93 -9.76 -1.61 -11.61
CA ALA A 93 -9.09 -0.66 -12.48
C ALA A 93 -8.90 -1.21 -13.90
N GLU A 94 -8.52 -2.48 -14.04
CA GLU A 94 -8.38 -3.14 -15.34
C GLU A 94 -9.73 -3.25 -16.06
N GLU A 95 -10.76 -3.72 -15.36
CA GLU A 95 -12.12 -3.81 -15.87
C GLU A 95 -12.67 -2.45 -16.36
N ALA A 96 -12.32 -1.37 -15.63
CA ALA A 96 -12.70 -0.01 -16.02
C ALA A 96 -11.83 0.58 -17.15
N GLY A 97 -10.78 -0.13 -17.58
CA GLY A 97 -9.89 0.29 -18.65
C GLY A 97 -8.84 1.34 -18.24
N LEU A 98 -8.45 1.40 -16.95
CA LEU A 98 -7.23 2.10 -16.52
C LEU A 98 -6.01 1.42 -17.12
N LYS A 99 -4.97 2.21 -17.41
CA LYS A 99 -3.74 1.71 -18.03
C LYS A 99 -2.50 2.32 -17.38
N ALA A 100 -1.39 1.61 -17.39
CA ALA A 100 -0.10 2.20 -17.10
C ALA A 100 0.16 3.38 -18.06
N GLY A 101 0.70 4.48 -17.52
CA GLY A 101 0.87 5.75 -18.24
C GLY A 101 -0.30 6.74 -18.08
N ASP A 102 -1.41 6.35 -17.46
CA ASP A 102 -2.46 7.29 -17.09
C ASP A 102 -2.00 8.22 -15.97
N VAL A 103 -2.37 9.49 -16.03
CA VAL A 103 -2.14 10.45 -14.95
C VAL A 103 -3.47 10.80 -14.31
N ILE A 104 -3.73 10.28 -13.11
CA ILE A 104 -4.96 10.57 -12.35
C ILE A 104 -4.86 11.99 -11.80
N THR A 105 -5.85 12.83 -12.11
CA THR A 105 -5.89 14.24 -11.72
C THR A 105 -6.97 14.57 -10.70
N ALA A 106 -8.04 13.75 -10.62
CA ALA A 106 -9.09 13.92 -9.62
C ALA A 106 -9.88 12.63 -9.40
N ILE A 107 -10.41 12.47 -8.20
CA ILE A 107 -11.38 11.44 -7.80
C ILE A 107 -12.67 12.14 -7.36
N ASP A 108 -13.81 11.76 -7.95
CA ASP A 108 -15.13 12.37 -7.69
C ASP A 108 -15.12 13.91 -7.76
N GLY A 109 -14.32 14.46 -8.68
CA GLY A 109 -14.14 15.89 -8.84
C GLY A 109 -13.18 16.56 -7.85
N ARG A 110 -12.67 15.83 -6.85
CA ARG A 110 -11.66 16.34 -5.90
C ARG A 110 -10.27 16.18 -6.50
N PRO A 111 -9.50 17.27 -6.63
CA PRO A 111 -8.14 17.19 -7.16
C PRO A 111 -7.27 16.20 -6.41
N THR A 112 -6.35 15.56 -7.13
CA THR A 112 -5.40 14.58 -6.59
C THR A 112 -4.01 14.97 -7.08
N SER A 113 -3.13 15.39 -6.17
CA SER A 113 -1.80 15.90 -6.48
C SER A 113 -0.66 14.98 -6.03
N SER A 114 -0.95 14.00 -5.18
CA SER A 114 0.03 13.04 -4.67
C SER A 114 -0.59 11.66 -4.44
N GLY A 115 0.27 10.63 -4.43
CA GLY A 115 -0.14 9.26 -4.14
C GLY A 115 -0.75 9.11 -2.74
N GLY A 116 -0.25 9.86 -1.75
CA GLY A 116 -0.84 9.91 -0.42
C GLY A 116 -2.27 10.43 -0.43
N GLN A 117 -2.52 11.50 -1.19
CA GLN A 117 -3.86 12.07 -1.34
C GLN A 117 -4.81 11.11 -2.08
N LEU A 118 -4.33 10.45 -3.15
CA LEU A 118 -5.11 9.43 -3.84
C LEU A 118 -5.50 8.28 -2.90
N ARG A 119 -4.54 7.73 -2.16
CA ARG A 119 -4.81 6.66 -1.18
C ARG A 119 -5.82 7.08 -0.13
N SER A 120 -5.72 8.32 0.39
CA SER A 120 -6.69 8.85 1.36
C SER A 120 -8.10 8.96 0.78
N GLN A 121 -8.22 9.44 -0.47
CA GLN A 121 -9.52 9.59 -1.13
C GLN A 121 -10.19 8.24 -1.42
N ILE A 122 -9.40 7.22 -1.77
CA ILE A 122 -9.89 5.87 -2.04
C ILE A 122 -10.11 5.09 -0.74
N GLY A 123 -9.23 5.23 0.24
CA GLY A 123 -9.29 4.46 1.50
C GLY A 123 -10.51 4.75 2.39
N ILE A 124 -11.22 5.86 2.15
CA ILE A 124 -12.49 6.17 2.84
C ILE A 124 -13.73 5.59 2.14
N LYS A 125 -13.56 4.97 0.96
CA LYS A 125 -14.65 4.38 0.19
C LYS A 125 -14.90 2.95 0.65
N GLU A 126 -16.16 2.53 0.58
CA GLU A 126 -16.54 1.14 0.87
C GLU A 126 -16.23 0.25 -0.36
N VAL A 127 -15.92 -1.02 -0.10
CA VAL A 127 -15.79 -2.03 -1.18
C VAL A 127 -17.12 -2.16 -1.91
N GLY A 128 -17.09 -2.12 -3.22
CA GLY A 128 -18.29 -2.11 -4.08
C GLY A 128 -18.73 -0.71 -4.50
N ASP A 129 -18.24 0.36 -3.86
CA ASP A 129 -18.47 1.72 -4.32
C ASP A 129 -17.92 1.94 -5.73
N LYS A 130 -18.45 2.96 -6.42
CA LYS A 130 -17.93 3.42 -7.71
C LYS A 130 -17.42 4.84 -7.58
N VAL A 131 -16.25 5.12 -8.12
CA VAL A 131 -15.66 6.46 -8.13
C VAL A 131 -15.44 6.95 -9.57
N LYS A 132 -15.63 8.24 -9.78
CA LYS A 132 -15.33 8.89 -11.04
C LYS A 132 -13.86 9.32 -11.03
N VAL A 133 -13.05 8.67 -11.83
CA VAL A 133 -11.63 8.98 -12.01
C VAL A 133 -11.47 9.92 -13.20
N SER A 134 -10.93 11.11 -12.97
CA SER A 134 -10.49 12.02 -14.03
C SER A 134 -9.00 11.78 -14.26
N LEU A 135 -8.60 11.59 -15.50
CA LEU A 135 -7.23 11.28 -15.87
C LEU A 135 -6.80 11.95 -17.17
N ILE A 136 -5.50 12.03 -17.40
CA ILE A 136 -4.90 12.40 -18.66
C ILE A 136 -4.24 11.16 -19.23
N ARG A 137 -4.57 10.82 -20.48
CA ARG A 137 -3.97 9.76 -21.28
C ARG A 137 -3.58 10.33 -22.64
N GLU A 138 -2.29 10.24 -22.98
CA GLU A 138 -1.76 10.78 -24.25
C GLU A 138 -2.16 12.25 -24.47
N GLY A 139 -2.05 13.07 -23.44
CA GLY A 139 -2.40 14.49 -23.46
C GLY A 139 -3.91 14.81 -23.48
N LYS A 140 -4.79 13.80 -23.53
CA LYS A 140 -6.24 13.98 -23.57
C LYS A 140 -6.88 13.71 -22.21
N ILE A 141 -7.80 14.59 -21.79
CA ILE A 141 -8.57 14.40 -20.55
C ILE A 141 -9.62 13.32 -20.80
N LYS A 142 -9.68 12.34 -19.91
CA LYS A 142 -10.69 11.28 -19.86
C LYS A 142 -11.32 11.21 -18.48
N LYS A 143 -12.55 10.71 -18.44
CA LYS A 143 -13.27 10.40 -17.20
C LYS A 143 -13.79 8.98 -17.32
N ILE A 144 -13.49 8.15 -16.34
CA ILE A 144 -13.92 6.76 -16.26
C ILE A 144 -14.54 6.49 -14.89
N ILE A 145 -15.41 5.51 -14.81
CA ILE A 145 -15.98 5.04 -13.54
C ILE A 145 -15.26 3.75 -13.18
N VAL A 146 -14.68 3.71 -11.98
CA VAL A 146 -13.90 2.57 -11.48
C VAL A 146 -14.57 2.07 -10.21
N GLY A 147 -14.76 0.76 -10.09
CA GLY A 147 -15.22 0.13 -8.87
C GLY A 147 -14.14 0.17 -7.79
N ILE A 148 -14.56 0.21 -6.54
CA ILE A 148 -13.68 0.02 -5.39
C ILE A 148 -13.65 -1.47 -5.08
N GLY A 149 -12.52 -2.09 -5.32
CA GLY A 149 -12.24 -3.47 -4.93
C GLY A 149 -11.83 -3.56 -3.46
N GLU A 150 -11.93 -4.74 -2.90
CA GLU A 150 -11.31 -5.04 -1.62
C GLU A 150 -9.78 -5.04 -1.82
N GLN A 151 -9.05 -4.36 -0.94
CA GLN A 151 -7.62 -4.60 -0.86
C GLN A 151 -7.48 -6.08 -0.52
N GLN A 152 -7.11 -6.88 -1.50
CA GLN A 152 -6.60 -8.21 -1.21
C GLN A 152 -5.27 -8.03 -0.45
N ILE A 153 -5.37 -7.64 0.81
CA ILE A 153 -4.45 -8.19 1.77
C ILE A 153 -4.84 -9.65 1.65
N SER A 154 -4.00 -10.44 1.02
CA SER A 154 -4.13 -11.88 1.11
C SER A 154 -3.94 -12.19 2.60
N SER A 155 -5.00 -11.97 3.37
CA SER A 155 -5.19 -12.58 4.67
C SER A 155 -5.50 -14.04 4.35
N VAL A 156 -4.48 -14.71 3.83
CA VAL A 156 -4.37 -16.11 4.05
C VAL A 156 -4.35 -16.22 5.57
N ASP A 157 -5.23 -17.01 6.18
CA ASP A 157 -5.28 -17.32 7.61
C ASP A 157 -3.98 -17.97 8.13
N GLY A 158 -2.85 -17.43 7.72
CA GLY A 158 -1.52 -17.78 8.13
C GLY A 158 -0.99 -16.68 9.05
N LYS A 159 -0.95 -16.92 10.36
CA LYS A 159 -0.12 -16.11 11.25
C LYS A 159 1.30 -16.15 10.71
N MET A 160 1.87 -14.97 10.46
CA MET A 160 3.30 -14.87 10.16
C MET A 160 4.06 -15.58 11.30
N PRO A 161 5.00 -16.50 10.98
CA PRO A 161 5.77 -17.15 12.02
C PRO A 161 6.49 -16.11 12.88
N PRO A 162 6.65 -16.34 14.20
CA PRO A 162 7.36 -15.40 15.06
C PRO A 162 8.73 -14.98 14.52
N LEU A 163 9.42 -15.88 13.81
CA LEU A 163 10.72 -15.63 13.17
C LEU A 163 10.69 -14.59 12.04
N LEU A 164 9.54 -14.37 11.41
CA LEU A 164 9.34 -13.42 10.32
C LEU A 164 8.39 -12.28 10.72
N GLU A 165 8.09 -12.14 12.00
CA GLU A 165 7.27 -11.03 12.49
C GLU A 165 7.94 -9.69 12.17
N GLY A 166 7.14 -8.73 11.65
CA GLY A 166 7.62 -7.41 11.24
C GLY A 166 8.07 -7.33 9.79
N ILE A 167 7.91 -8.39 8.98
CA ILE A 167 8.11 -8.32 7.53
C ILE A 167 6.83 -7.88 6.83
N THR A 168 6.97 -7.02 5.83
CA THR A 168 5.91 -6.72 4.85
C THR A 168 6.28 -7.34 3.52
N LEU A 169 5.42 -8.23 3.03
CA LEU A 169 5.59 -8.91 1.75
C LEU A 169 4.54 -8.41 0.74
N GLU A 170 4.98 -8.17 -0.48
CA GLU A 170 4.11 -7.80 -1.61
C GLU A 170 4.39 -8.71 -2.80
N LYS A 171 3.37 -8.95 -3.64
CA LYS A 171 3.56 -9.67 -4.90
C LYS A 171 4.45 -8.87 -5.82
N SER A 172 5.48 -9.50 -6.38
CA SER A 172 6.37 -8.82 -7.31
C SER A 172 5.63 -8.48 -8.61
N PRO A 173 5.69 -7.21 -9.08
CA PRO A 173 5.05 -6.82 -10.33
C PRO A 173 5.81 -7.29 -11.60
N LYS A 174 7.06 -7.71 -11.45
CA LYS A 174 7.95 -8.03 -12.60
C LYS A 174 8.35 -9.49 -12.68
N SER A 175 8.11 -10.29 -11.64
CA SER A 175 8.59 -11.67 -11.56
C SER A 175 7.72 -12.49 -10.62
N SER A 176 7.70 -13.80 -10.81
CA SER A 176 7.01 -14.74 -9.91
C SER A 176 7.70 -14.73 -8.54
N GLY A 177 6.97 -14.45 -7.47
CA GLY A 177 7.47 -14.41 -6.11
C GLY A 177 7.00 -13.18 -5.30
N LEU A 178 7.49 -13.08 -4.08
CA LEU A 178 7.15 -12.02 -3.13
C LEU A 178 8.36 -11.11 -2.89
N ILE A 179 8.15 -9.81 -3.00
CA ILE A 179 9.17 -8.82 -2.67
C ILE A 179 9.05 -8.43 -1.18
N VAL A 180 10.16 -8.35 -0.50
CA VAL A 180 10.23 -7.74 0.84
C VAL A 180 10.07 -6.23 0.66
N ALA A 181 8.87 -5.73 0.95
CA ALA A 181 8.55 -4.31 0.79
C ALA A 181 9.11 -3.49 1.93
N ASP A 182 9.01 -4.01 3.17
CA ASP A 182 9.52 -3.34 4.37
C ASP A 182 9.90 -4.35 5.46
N LEU A 183 10.76 -3.91 6.37
CA LEU A 183 11.16 -4.63 7.57
C LEU A 183 11.11 -3.68 8.76
N GLN A 184 10.27 -3.97 9.74
CA GLN A 184 10.19 -3.16 10.94
C GLN A 184 11.51 -3.23 11.72
N PRO A 185 12.11 -2.07 12.07
CA PRO A 185 13.32 -2.04 12.90
C PRO A 185 13.12 -2.80 14.22
N ASN A 186 14.13 -3.55 14.63
CA ASN A 186 14.12 -4.36 15.87
C ASN A 186 13.07 -5.50 15.89
N SER A 187 12.44 -5.84 14.77
CA SER A 187 11.57 -7.02 14.67
C SER A 187 12.39 -8.30 14.49
N PRO A 188 11.84 -9.48 14.79
CA PRO A 188 12.48 -10.76 14.49
C PRO A 188 12.93 -10.85 13.04
N ALA A 189 12.11 -10.41 12.08
CA ALA A 189 12.46 -10.40 10.67
C ALA A 189 13.70 -9.57 10.33
N ALA A 190 13.96 -8.48 11.05
CA ALA A 190 15.14 -7.63 10.82
C ALA A 190 16.45 -8.35 11.11
N TYR A 191 16.45 -9.39 11.96
CA TYR A 191 17.63 -10.18 12.32
C TYR A 191 17.84 -11.41 11.42
N THR A 192 16.95 -11.67 10.47
CA THR A 192 17.03 -12.84 9.57
C THR A 192 18.06 -12.70 8.46
N GLY A 193 18.58 -11.49 8.25
CA GLY A 193 19.45 -11.14 7.11
C GLY A 193 18.69 -10.81 5.83
N LEU A 194 17.34 -10.79 5.85
CA LEU A 194 16.51 -10.24 4.80
C LEU A 194 16.73 -8.72 4.68
N ARG A 195 16.45 -8.19 3.50
CA ARG A 195 16.54 -6.74 3.23
C ARG A 195 15.34 -6.31 2.40
N PRO A 196 14.87 -5.07 2.57
CA PRO A 196 13.91 -4.50 1.63
C PRO A 196 14.43 -4.60 0.19
N GLY A 197 13.57 -5.02 -0.74
CA GLY A 197 13.92 -5.30 -2.13
C GLY A 197 14.34 -6.74 -2.44
N ASP A 198 14.52 -7.61 -1.44
CA ASP A 198 14.71 -9.05 -1.70
C ASP A 198 13.46 -9.67 -2.31
N LEU A 199 13.64 -10.48 -3.34
CA LEU A 199 12.58 -11.26 -3.97
C LEU A 199 12.61 -12.69 -3.44
N ILE A 200 11.59 -13.10 -2.70
CA ILE A 200 11.42 -14.45 -2.21
C ILE A 200 10.77 -15.29 -3.33
N VAL A 201 11.47 -16.29 -3.83
CA VAL A 201 11.03 -17.17 -4.92
C VAL A 201 10.75 -18.61 -4.46
N GLY A 202 11.16 -18.93 -3.23
CA GLY A 202 10.92 -20.25 -2.66
C GLY A 202 11.05 -20.25 -1.15
N VAL A 203 10.31 -21.13 -0.50
CA VAL A 203 10.33 -21.39 0.95
C VAL A 203 10.35 -22.91 1.16
N ASN A 204 11.26 -23.39 2.00
CA ASN A 204 11.38 -24.81 2.33
C ASN A 204 11.43 -25.73 1.09
N ARG A 205 12.17 -25.30 0.05
CA ARG A 205 12.31 -25.96 -1.26
C ARG A 205 11.02 -26.01 -2.10
N LYS A 206 9.94 -25.35 -1.67
CA LYS A 206 8.74 -25.15 -2.48
C LYS A 206 8.82 -23.81 -3.16
N ARG A 207 8.41 -23.74 -4.42
CA ARG A 207 8.34 -22.48 -5.17
C ARG A 207 7.20 -21.63 -4.60
N VAL A 208 7.42 -20.34 -4.52
CA VAL A 208 6.46 -19.36 -4.02
C VAL A 208 6.18 -18.35 -5.13
N GLN A 209 4.92 -18.19 -5.50
CA GLN A 209 4.46 -17.23 -6.50
C GLN A 209 3.64 -16.11 -5.88
N ASP A 210 2.98 -16.38 -4.75
CA ASP A 210 2.15 -15.44 -4.01
C ASP A 210 2.17 -15.75 -2.50
N LEU A 211 1.39 -14.97 -1.74
CA LEU A 211 1.31 -15.10 -0.29
C LEU A 211 0.68 -16.43 0.15
N SER A 212 -0.24 -17.00 -0.62
CA SER A 212 -0.83 -18.30 -0.31
C SER A 212 0.21 -19.40 -0.33
N ASP A 213 1.00 -19.47 -1.42
CA ASP A 213 2.10 -20.42 -1.54
C ASP A 213 3.11 -20.27 -0.40
N PHE A 214 3.41 -19.00 -0.03
CA PHE A 214 4.33 -18.69 1.06
C PHE A 214 3.83 -19.24 2.40
N TYR A 215 2.59 -18.94 2.77
CA TYR A 215 2.02 -19.44 4.02
C TYR A 215 1.88 -20.94 4.05
N ASP A 216 1.50 -21.58 2.94
CA ASP A 216 1.42 -23.04 2.85
C ASP A 216 2.79 -23.70 2.98
N ALA A 217 3.84 -23.05 2.49
CA ALA A 217 5.21 -23.56 2.61
C ALA A 217 5.80 -23.42 4.01
N ILE A 218 5.35 -22.42 4.81
CA ILE A 218 5.84 -22.19 6.19
C ILE A 218 5.05 -22.93 7.27
N LYS A 219 3.79 -23.34 7.01
CA LYS A 219 2.94 -24.05 7.99
C LYS A 219 3.62 -25.26 8.65
N LEU A 220 4.55 -25.87 7.96
CA LEU A 220 5.26 -27.07 8.42
C LEU A 220 6.59 -26.78 9.15
N SER A 221 6.88 -25.49 9.42
CA SER A 221 8.19 -25.07 9.93
C SER A 221 8.10 -24.54 11.35
N GLU A 222 8.41 -25.39 12.34
CA GLU A 222 8.36 -24.97 13.77
C GLU A 222 9.65 -24.31 14.26
N ARG A 223 10.82 -24.55 13.68
CA ARG A 223 12.11 -24.11 14.24
C ARG A 223 13.06 -23.40 13.28
N SER A 224 12.88 -23.54 11.99
CA SER A 224 13.68 -22.87 10.98
C SER A 224 12.96 -22.79 9.64
N ILE A 225 13.20 -21.70 8.91
CA ILE A 225 12.62 -21.47 7.59
C ILE A 225 13.77 -21.29 6.61
N LEU A 226 13.79 -22.11 5.55
CA LEU A 226 14.74 -21.95 4.44
C LEU A 226 14.10 -21.06 3.37
N LEU A 227 14.62 -19.89 3.19
CA LEU A 227 14.18 -18.95 2.15
C LEU A 227 15.13 -19.00 0.95
N GLN A 228 14.58 -19.15 -0.24
CA GLN A 228 15.28 -18.93 -1.50
C GLN A 228 14.92 -17.54 -1.98
N ILE A 229 15.90 -16.66 -2.05
CA ILE A 229 15.70 -15.26 -2.44
C ILE A 229 16.56 -14.88 -3.64
N SER A 230 16.16 -13.83 -4.33
CA SER A 230 16.99 -13.13 -5.31
C SER A 230 17.25 -11.71 -4.81
N ARG A 231 18.51 -11.38 -4.57
CA ARG A 231 18.98 -10.04 -4.17
C ARG A 231 19.78 -9.42 -5.31
N ASN A 232 19.28 -8.32 -5.86
CA ASN A 232 19.89 -7.65 -7.03
C ASN A 232 20.14 -8.63 -8.18
N GLY A 233 19.19 -9.53 -8.46
CA GLY A 233 19.28 -10.53 -9.51
C GLY A 233 20.15 -11.76 -9.18
N ARG A 234 20.78 -11.82 -8.01
CA ARG A 234 21.61 -12.96 -7.58
C ARG A 234 20.84 -13.89 -6.68
N PRO A 235 20.68 -15.18 -7.03
CA PRO A 235 20.00 -16.16 -6.18
C PRO A 235 20.85 -16.49 -4.95
N MET A 236 20.19 -16.62 -3.79
CA MET A 236 20.82 -17.06 -2.56
C MET A 236 19.83 -17.74 -1.62
N TYR A 237 20.33 -18.47 -0.65
CA TYR A 237 19.53 -19.09 0.39
C TYR A 237 19.80 -18.40 1.73
N LEU A 238 18.74 -18.17 2.50
CA LEU A 238 18.80 -17.73 3.89
C LEU A 238 18.11 -18.75 4.78
N VAL A 239 18.74 -19.07 5.91
CA VAL A 239 18.13 -19.88 6.96
C VAL A 239 17.75 -18.98 8.10
N VAL A 240 16.45 -18.85 8.35
CA VAL A 240 15.88 -18.10 9.46
C VAL A 240 15.67 -19.05 10.63
N ARG A 241 16.26 -18.72 11.79
CA ARG A 241 16.21 -19.53 13.01
C ARG A 241 15.82 -18.69 14.20
#